data_5252daa4fd048565e81f7ab1df9fd8ad
#
_entry.id   5252daa4fd048565e81f7ab1df9fd8ad
#
_cell.length_a   1.000
_cell.length_b   1.000
_cell.length_c   1.000
_cell.angle_alpha   90.00
_cell.angle_beta   90.00
_cell.angle_gamma   90.00
#
_symmetry.space_group_name_H-M   'P 1'
#
loop_
_entity.id
_entity.type
_entity.pdbx_description
1 polymer ?
#
loop_
_entity_poly.entity_id
_entity_poly.type
_entity_poly.pdbx_seq_one_letter_code
_entity_poly.pdbx_strand_id
1 'polypeptide(L)'
;MRPAFTFIGFIVTPTILQSSIQSLPLLARGKVRDMYAVGDDKLLIVATDRISAFDVILDDPIPGKGQVLKELTDFWLAKLAHVLPNHSTGVNPEDVVAASERDQVVGRAVVVKRLKPILVEAVARGYLIGSGWKDYQATGSVCGIALPAGLKQAGKLPTPIFTPAAKAEFGLHDENVDFDYVIKEIGLEMAERIREITLRLYSEAATFAATKGIMIADTKFEFGLDAQGTLHLMDEVLTPDSSRFWPADGYREGISPPSFDKQFVRDYLETQPWGKTPPAPRLPADVIAKTAAKYREALDRLVA
;
A
#
# COMPACT_ATOMS: atom_id res chain seq x y z
N MET A 1 -29.43 5.99 -27.38
CA MET A 1 -28.69 4.71 -27.42
C MET A 1 -27.78 4.66 -26.19
N ARG A 2 -28.05 3.79 -25.23
CA ARG A 2 -27.17 3.56 -24.06
C ARG A 2 -26.08 2.58 -24.50
N PRO A 3 -24.80 2.83 -24.21
CA PRO A 3 -23.76 1.84 -24.49
C PRO A 3 -23.98 0.63 -23.58
N ALA A 4 -24.00 -0.55 -24.19
CA ALA A 4 -24.08 -1.82 -23.48
C ALA A 4 -22.76 -2.01 -22.70
N PHE A 5 -22.83 -2.03 -21.38
CA PHE A 5 -21.75 -2.50 -20.55
C PHE A 5 -21.62 -4.01 -20.76
N THR A 6 -20.59 -4.40 -21.49
CA THR A 6 -20.20 -5.80 -21.61
C THR A 6 -19.69 -6.26 -20.26
N PHE A 7 -20.42 -7.15 -19.61
CA PHE A 7 -19.90 -7.90 -18.45
C PHE A 7 -18.67 -8.66 -18.92
N ILE A 8 -17.49 -8.16 -18.55
CA ILE A 8 -16.24 -8.91 -18.68
C ILE A 8 -16.37 -10.07 -17.69
N GLY A 9 -16.52 -11.28 -18.21
CA GLY A 9 -16.59 -12.50 -17.40
C GLY A 9 -15.39 -12.55 -16.47
N PHE A 10 -15.63 -12.82 -15.19
CA PHE A 10 -14.59 -13.02 -14.20
C PHE A 10 -13.65 -14.12 -14.68
N ILE A 11 -12.46 -13.77 -15.09
CA ILE A 11 -11.35 -14.73 -15.22
C ILE A 11 -11.04 -15.13 -13.78
N VAL A 12 -11.44 -16.33 -13.39
CA VAL A 12 -11.03 -16.92 -12.11
C VAL A 12 -9.54 -17.22 -12.24
N THR A 13 -8.71 -16.27 -11.89
CA THR A 13 -7.26 -16.49 -11.87
C THR A 13 -6.90 -17.30 -10.63
N PRO A 14 -5.90 -18.18 -10.73
CA PRO A 14 -5.48 -18.98 -9.60
C PRO A 14 -4.99 -18.11 -8.45
N THR A 15 -5.25 -18.55 -7.22
CA THR A 15 -4.67 -17.96 -6.03
C THR A 15 -3.16 -18.22 -6.02
N ILE A 16 -2.35 -17.18 -5.90
CA ILE A 16 -0.88 -17.27 -5.97
C ILE A 16 -0.24 -16.84 -4.65
N LEU A 17 0.35 -17.78 -3.95
CA LEU A 17 1.24 -17.52 -2.80
C LEU A 17 2.63 -17.09 -3.25
N GLN A 18 3.19 -17.76 -4.24
CA GLN A 18 4.48 -17.43 -4.85
C GLN A 18 4.39 -17.64 -6.34
N SER A 19 4.91 -16.71 -7.11
CA SER A 19 5.06 -16.91 -8.54
C SER A 19 6.28 -17.80 -8.85
N SER A 20 6.20 -18.53 -9.95
CA SER A 20 7.22 -19.50 -10.39
C SER A 20 7.66 -19.23 -11.83
N ILE A 21 7.81 -17.98 -12.20
CA ILE A 21 8.23 -17.54 -13.54
C ILE A 21 9.68 -17.95 -13.74
N GLN A 22 9.94 -18.74 -14.78
CA GLN A 22 11.28 -19.24 -15.14
C GLN A 22 11.89 -18.46 -16.31
N SER A 23 11.06 -17.79 -17.10
CA SER A 23 11.52 -17.00 -18.27
C SER A 23 12.23 -15.70 -17.90
N LEU A 24 12.14 -15.27 -16.64
CA LEU A 24 12.78 -14.05 -16.14
C LEU A 24 13.61 -14.33 -14.87
N PRO A 25 14.75 -13.66 -14.69
CA PRO A 25 15.53 -13.75 -13.45
C PRO A 25 14.73 -13.21 -12.25
N LEU A 26 14.53 -14.03 -11.23
CA LEU A 26 13.98 -13.58 -9.95
C LEU A 26 15.03 -12.73 -9.23
N LEU A 27 14.66 -11.51 -8.84
CA LEU A 27 15.52 -10.60 -8.09
C LEU A 27 15.24 -10.63 -6.59
N ALA A 28 13.97 -10.63 -6.21
CA ALA A 28 13.58 -10.63 -4.80
C ALA A 28 12.14 -11.14 -4.61
N ARG A 29 11.88 -11.64 -3.40
CA ARG A 29 10.54 -11.92 -2.89
C ARG A 29 10.31 -11.05 -1.66
N GLY A 30 9.42 -10.07 -1.81
CA GLY A 30 8.95 -9.25 -0.69
C GLY A 30 7.88 -9.95 0.14
N LYS A 31 7.34 -9.25 1.13
CA LYS A 31 6.27 -9.77 2.00
C LYS A 31 5.03 -10.23 1.20
N VAL A 32 4.67 -9.49 0.13
CA VAL A 32 3.45 -9.73 -0.66
C VAL A 32 3.65 -9.63 -2.18
N ARG A 33 4.87 -9.38 -2.66
CA ARG A 33 5.20 -9.23 -4.08
C ARG A 33 6.46 -9.98 -4.44
N ASP A 34 6.50 -10.48 -5.68
CA ASP A 34 7.69 -11.09 -6.27
C ASP A 34 8.18 -10.18 -7.40
N MET A 35 9.50 -9.98 -7.51
CA MET A 35 10.14 -9.06 -8.44
C MET A 35 11.11 -9.81 -9.35
N TYR A 36 10.96 -9.58 -10.66
CA TYR A 36 11.79 -10.19 -11.70
C TYR A 36 12.44 -9.11 -12.56
N ALA A 37 13.64 -9.38 -13.09
CA ALA A 37 14.30 -8.50 -14.04
C ALA A 37 13.66 -8.63 -15.43
N VAL A 38 13.42 -7.49 -16.09
CA VAL A 38 12.99 -7.41 -17.50
C VAL A 38 14.02 -6.53 -18.22
N GLY A 39 15.03 -7.18 -18.81
CA GLY A 39 16.20 -6.47 -19.31
C GLY A 39 16.96 -5.78 -18.16
N ASP A 40 17.66 -4.70 -18.48
CA ASP A 40 18.50 -3.99 -17.53
C ASP A 40 17.77 -2.83 -16.82
N ASP A 41 16.72 -2.30 -17.44
CA ASP A 41 16.07 -1.04 -17.11
C ASP A 41 14.64 -1.18 -16.55
N LYS A 42 14.10 -2.41 -16.50
CA LYS A 42 12.72 -2.66 -16.06
C LYS A 42 12.63 -3.79 -15.05
N LEU A 43 11.51 -3.82 -14.35
CA LEU A 43 11.13 -4.90 -13.43
C LEU A 43 9.71 -5.36 -13.77
N LEU A 44 9.46 -6.66 -13.65
CA LEU A 44 8.13 -7.22 -13.52
C LEU A 44 7.84 -7.40 -12.03
N ILE A 45 6.82 -6.73 -11.54
CA ILE A 45 6.34 -6.87 -10.15
C ILE A 45 5.04 -7.67 -10.18
N VAL A 46 5.01 -8.80 -9.48
CA VAL A 46 3.84 -9.67 -9.37
C VAL A 46 3.25 -9.51 -7.96
N ALA A 47 2.06 -8.93 -7.86
CA ALA A 47 1.31 -8.89 -6.62
C ALA A 47 0.70 -10.27 -6.34
N THR A 48 1.09 -10.88 -5.23
CA THR A 48 0.62 -12.19 -4.81
C THR A 48 -0.59 -12.06 -3.86
N ASP A 49 -1.21 -13.19 -3.57
CA ASP A 49 -2.32 -13.26 -2.61
C ASP A 49 -1.83 -13.47 -1.15
N ARG A 50 -0.50 -13.40 -0.93
CA ARG A 50 0.05 -13.38 0.44
C ARG A 50 -0.49 -12.20 1.21
N ILE A 51 -0.70 -12.40 2.50
CA ILE A 51 -0.96 -11.33 3.45
C ILE A 51 0.09 -11.37 4.55
N SER A 52 0.52 -10.20 5.02
CA SER A 52 1.36 -10.09 6.19
C SER A 52 0.66 -9.24 7.25
N ALA A 53 0.78 -9.66 8.51
CA ALA A 53 0.30 -8.89 9.65
C ALA A 53 1.35 -8.96 10.76
N PHE A 54 1.58 -7.84 11.46
CA PHE A 54 2.64 -7.75 12.48
C PHE A 54 4.02 -8.16 11.94
N ASP A 55 4.30 -7.80 10.67
CA ASP A 55 5.51 -8.13 9.88
C ASP A 55 5.76 -9.62 9.63
N VAL A 56 4.81 -10.49 9.99
CA VAL A 56 4.85 -11.91 9.69
C VAL A 56 3.98 -12.21 8.46
N ILE A 57 4.54 -12.95 7.49
CA ILE A 57 3.81 -13.46 6.34
C ILE A 57 2.97 -14.67 6.80
N LEU A 58 1.68 -14.67 6.47
CA LEU A 58 0.78 -15.77 6.80
C LEU A 58 0.79 -16.82 5.66
N ASP A 59 0.61 -18.09 6.03
CA ASP A 59 0.57 -19.21 5.08
C ASP A 59 -0.74 -19.29 4.30
N ASP A 60 -1.80 -18.62 4.81
CA ASP A 60 -3.10 -18.63 4.17
C ASP A 60 -3.26 -17.44 3.24
N PRO A 61 -3.44 -17.65 1.92
CA PRO A 61 -3.63 -16.58 0.96
C PRO A 61 -5.02 -15.97 1.09
N ILE A 62 -5.13 -14.69 0.71
CA ILE A 62 -6.41 -14.01 0.52
C ILE A 62 -6.74 -14.00 -0.97
N PRO A 63 -7.70 -14.83 -1.45
CA PRO A 63 -7.97 -15.00 -2.87
C PRO A 63 -8.33 -13.67 -3.55
N GLY A 64 -7.67 -13.38 -4.69
CA GLY A 64 -7.89 -12.18 -5.48
C GLY A 64 -7.26 -10.90 -4.92
N LYS A 65 -6.56 -10.98 -3.79
CA LYS A 65 -5.92 -9.81 -3.16
C LYS A 65 -4.92 -9.14 -4.12
N GLY A 66 -4.04 -9.91 -4.74
CA GLY A 66 -3.03 -9.37 -5.67
C GLY A 66 -3.65 -8.57 -6.82
N GLN A 67 -4.79 -9.02 -7.34
CA GLN A 67 -5.52 -8.34 -8.40
C GLN A 67 -6.13 -7.03 -7.91
N VAL A 68 -6.77 -7.04 -6.76
CA VAL A 68 -7.36 -5.82 -6.15
C VAL A 68 -6.28 -4.77 -5.91
N LEU A 69 -5.12 -5.16 -5.35
CA LEU A 69 -4.04 -4.22 -5.09
C LEU A 69 -3.47 -3.61 -6.38
N LYS A 70 -3.30 -4.44 -7.43
CA LYS A 70 -2.82 -3.97 -8.73
C LYS A 70 -3.82 -3.00 -9.37
N GLU A 71 -5.10 -3.34 -9.38
CA GLU A 71 -6.15 -2.51 -9.99
C GLU A 71 -6.32 -1.16 -9.27
N LEU A 72 -6.27 -1.15 -7.93
CA LEU A 72 -6.25 0.09 -7.14
C LEU A 72 -5.01 0.93 -7.43
N THR A 73 -3.83 0.31 -7.48
CA THR A 73 -2.58 1.02 -7.80
C THR A 73 -2.66 1.67 -9.18
N ASP A 74 -3.11 0.96 -10.21
CA ASP A 74 -3.26 1.51 -11.56
C ASP A 74 -4.24 2.68 -11.58
N PHE A 75 -5.38 2.53 -10.92
CA PHE A 75 -6.38 3.60 -10.81
C PHE A 75 -5.77 4.87 -10.21
N TRP A 76 -5.05 4.75 -9.09
CA TRP A 76 -4.45 5.91 -8.43
C TRP A 76 -3.26 6.49 -9.19
N LEU A 77 -2.41 5.67 -9.79
CA LEU A 77 -1.31 6.14 -10.63
C LEU A 77 -1.82 6.94 -11.83
N ALA A 78 -2.92 6.52 -12.46
CA ALA A 78 -3.54 7.27 -13.55
C ALA A 78 -4.18 8.57 -13.04
N LYS A 79 -4.92 8.51 -11.93
CA LYS A 79 -5.64 9.66 -11.37
C LYS A 79 -4.71 10.75 -10.87
N LEU A 80 -3.56 10.39 -10.31
CA LEU A 80 -2.59 11.31 -9.70
C LEU A 80 -1.39 11.63 -10.62
N ALA A 81 -1.41 11.18 -11.89
CA ALA A 81 -0.31 11.37 -12.84
C ALA A 81 0.08 12.84 -13.08
N HIS A 82 -0.85 13.78 -12.83
CA HIS A 82 -0.61 15.22 -12.95
C HIS A 82 0.20 15.80 -11.78
N VAL A 83 0.34 15.06 -10.66
CA VAL A 83 1.13 15.50 -9.50
C VAL A 83 2.58 15.14 -9.67
N LEU A 84 2.86 13.88 -10.07
CA LEU A 84 4.21 13.36 -10.23
C LEU A 84 4.23 12.24 -11.29
N PRO A 85 5.27 12.14 -12.12
CA PRO A 85 5.50 10.94 -12.92
C PRO A 85 5.56 9.68 -12.05
N ASN A 86 5.16 8.55 -12.60
CA ASN A 86 5.23 7.28 -11.91
C ASN A 86 6.07 6.25 -12.66
N HIS A 87 6.31 5.11 -12.04
CA HIS A 87 7.19 4.08 -12.55
C HIS A 87 6.58 3.16 -13.63
N SER A 88 5.26 3.24 -13.89
CA SER A 88 4.62 2.39 -14.89
C SER A 88 5.22 2.60 -16.27
N THR A 89 5.41 1.51 -17.04
CA THR A 89 5.90 1.57 -18.41
C THR A 89 4.79 1.44 -19.44
N GLY A 90 3.61 0.97 -19.05
CA GLY A 90 2.54 0.60 -19.97
C GLY A 90 2.78 -0.70 -20.76
N VAL A 91 3.91 -1.38 -20.54
CA VAL A 91 4.18 -2.69 -21.16
C VAL A 91 3.26 -3.74 -20.54
N ASN A 92 2.63 -4.56 -21.41
CA ASN A 92 1.78 -5.65 -20.94
C ASN A 92 2.64 -6.75 -20.30
N PRO A 93 2.37 -7.13 -19.03
CA PRO A 93 3.12 -8.19 -18.34
C PRO A 93 3.13 -9.54 -19.07
N GLU A 94 2.08 -9.86 -19.81
CA GLU A 94 1.98 -11.11 -20.58
C GLU A 94 2.96 -11.18 -21.76
N ASP A 95 3.48 -10.04 -22.22
CA ASP A 95 4.42 -9.96 -23.34
C ASP A 95 5.89 -10.17 -22.92
N VAL A 96 6.16 -10.13 -21.61
CA VAL A 96 7.53 -10.27 -21.09
C VAL A 96 7.79 -11.64 -20.45
N VAL A 97 6.78 -12.50 -20.34
CA VAL A 97 6.89 -13.86 -19.82
C VAL A 97 6.60 -14.90 -20.89
N ALA A 98 7.03 -16.14 -20.67
CA ALA A 98 6.66 -17.25 -21.55
C ALA A 98 5.14 -17.46 -21.59
N ALA A 99 4.60 -17.94 -22.72
CA ALA A 99 3.17 -18.16 -22.90
C ALA A 99 2.55 -19.08 -21.83
N SER A 100 3.31 -20.07 -21.34
CA SER A 100 2.91 -21.00 -20.28
C SER A 100 2.88 -20.37 -18.86
N GLU A 101 3.35 -19.12 -18.71
CA GLU A 101 3.46 -18.44 -17.41
C GLU A 101 2.50 -17.24 -17.28
N ARG A 102 1.73 -16.94 -18.36
CA ARG A 102 0.85 -15.77 -18.43
C ARG A 102 -0.25 -15.78 -17.37
N ASP A 103 -0.73 -16.94 -16.96
CA ASP A 103 -1.73 -17.08 -15.90
C ASP A 103 -1.24 -16.58 -14.54
N GLN A 104 0.09 -16.51 -14.34
CA GLN A 104 0.70 -15.99 -13.11
C GLN A 104 0.78 -14.45 -13.08
N VAL A 105 0.66 -13.78 -14.23
CA VAL A 105 0.83 -12.32 -14.34
C VAL A 105 -0.46 -11.58 -14.70
N VAL A 106 -1.41 -12.27 -15.34
CA VAL A 106 -2.65 -11.64 -15.81
C VAL A 106 -3.43 -11.00 -14.65
N GLY A 107 -3.75 -9.71 -14.80
CA GLY A 107 -4.54 -8.95 -13.84
C GLY A 107 -3.88 -8.63 -12.50
N ARG A 108 -2.63 -9.09 -12.24
CA ARG A 108 -1.93 -8.89 -10.96
C ARG A 108 -0.50 -8.39 -11.05
N ALA A 109 0.07 -8.31 -12.24
CA ALA A 109 1.43 -7.88 -12.44
C ALA A 109 1.50 -6.54 -13.18
N VAL A 110 2.64 -5.86 -13.06
CA VAL A 110 2.96 -4.63 -13.77
C VAL A 110 4.43 -4.64 -14.18
N VAL A 111 4.72 -4.13 -15.39
CA VAL A 111 6.10 -3.86 -15.82
C VAL A 111 6.42 -2.40 -15.54
N VAL A 112 7.43 -2.18 -14.72
CA VAL A 112 7.81 -0.86 -14.22
C VAL A 112 9.24 -0.50 -14.59
N LYS A 113 9.58 0.78 -14.58
CA LYS A 113 10.95 1.27 -14.65
C LYS A 113 11.74 0.78 -13.44
N ARG A 114 12.98 0.38 -13.65
CA ARG A 114 13.92 0.10 -12.58
C ARG A 114 14.49 1.42 -12.07
N LEU A 115 13.99 1.87 -10.93
CA LEU A 115 14.38 3.12 -10.30
C LEU A 115 15.39 2.87 -9.18
N LYS A 116 16.20 3.88 -8.86
CA LYS A 116 16.97 3.92 -7.62
C LYS A 116 16.03 4.32 -6.48
N PRO A 117 15.71 3.43 -5.53
CA PRO A 117 14.75 3.75 -4.47
C PRO A 117 15.32 4.79 -3.51
N ILE A 118 14.45 5.65 -3.01
CA ILE A 118 14.70 6.51 -1.86
C ILE A 118 14.32 5.72 -0.61
N LEU A 119 15.27 5.56 0.32
CA LEU A 119 15.13 4.69 1.50
C LEU A 119 14.41 5.39 2.66
N VAL A 120 13.37 6.15 2.32
CA VAL A 120 12.47 6.80 3.28
C VAL A 120 11.05 6.43 2.90
N GLU A 121 10.28 5.92 3.85
CA GLU A 121 8.86 5.73 3.68
C GLU A 121 8.15 7.07 3.91
N ALA A 122 7.49 7.57 2.88
CA ALA A 122 6.80 8.85 2.90
C ALA A 122 5.35 8.67 3.36
N VAL A 123 5.10 8.84 4.64
CA VAL A 123 3.77 8.66 5.23
C VAL A 123 3.07 10.00 5.41
N ALA A 124 1.83 10.10 4.93
CA ALA A 124 0.91 11.19 5.22
C ALA A 124 -0.20 10.70 6.16
N ARG A 125 -0.54 11.51 7.16
CA ARG A 125 -1.63 11.23 8.11
C ARG A 125 -2.60 12.40 8.17
N GLY A 126 -3.87 12.11 7.94
CA GLY A 126 -4.97 13.05 8.19
C GLY A 126 -5.73 12.73 9.47
N TYR A 127 -5.47 11.55 10.06
CA TYR A 127 -6.08 11.07 11.30
C TYR A 127 -5.02 10.42 12.18
N LEU A 128 -5.26 10.47 13.49
CA LEU A 128 -4.32 10.01 14.51
C LEU A 128 -4.58 8.56 14.89
N ILE A 129 -3.88 7.63 14.24
CA ILE A 129 -4.04 6.18 14.42
C ILE A 129 -2.69 5.44 14.30
N GLY A 130 -2.65 4.17 14.71
CA GLY A 130 -1.49 3.28 14.57
C GLY A 130 -0.27 3.78 15.35
N SER A 131 0.92 3.79 14.73
CA SER A 131 2.15 4.30 15.37
C SER A 131 2.03 5.77 15.74
N GLY A 132 1.41 6.60 14.90
CA GLY A 132 1.21 8.02 15.23
C GLY A 132 0.36 8.25 16.49
N TRP A 133 -0.66 7.42 16.73
CA TRP A 133 -1.42 7.47 17.98
C TRP A 133 -0.56 7.09 19.18
N LYS A 134 0.26 6.05 19.06
CA LYS A 134 1.18 5.62 20.14
C LYS A 134 2.19 6.72 20.50
N ASP A 135 2.80 7.34 19.47
CA ASP A 135 3.77 8.43 19.67
C ASP A 135 3.10 9.63 20.36
N TYR A 136 1.91 10.03 19.90
CA TYR A 136 1.17 11.11 20.50
C TYR A 136 0.80 10.85 21.96
N GLN A 137 0.36 9.64 22.30
CA GLN A 137 0.09 9.26 23.69
C GLN A 137 1.33 9.36 24.58
N ALA A 138 2.50 9.03 24.03
CA ALA A 138 3.75 9.04 24.77
C ALA A 138 4.35 10.44 24.93
N THR A 139 4.23 11.29 23.89
CA THR A 139 5.02 12.53 23.81
C THR A 139 4.21 13.79 23.50
N GLY A 140 2.93 13.68 23.10
CA GLY A 140 2.13 14.79 22.57
C GLY A 140 2.52 15.20 21.14
N SER A 141 3.41 14.44 20.48
CA SER A 141 3.94 14.73 19.16
C SER A 141 4.01 13.48 18.30
N VAL A 142 4.16 13.66 16.96
CA VAL A 142 4.41 12.57 16.00
C VAL A 142 5.55 13.02 15.09
N CYS A 143 6.62 12.23 14.98
CA CYS A 143 7.81 12.58 14.16
C CYS A 143 8.34 14.00 14.46
N GLY A 144 8.37 14.42 15.72
CA GLY A 144 8.79 15.76 16.13
C GLY A 144 7.74 16.87 15.94
N ILE A 145 6.58 16.59 15.32
CA ILE A 145 5.50 17.55 15.12
C ILE A 145 4.61 17.58 16.36
N ALA A 146 4.63 18.68 17.11
CA ALA A 146 3.74 18.87 18.26
C ALA A 146 2.28 18.97 17.79
N LEU A 147 1.39 18.25 18.45
CA LEU A 147 -0.03 18.23 18.12
C LEU A 147 -0.86 18.86 19.27
N PRO A 148 -2.06 19.37 18.97
CA PRO A 148 -2.97 19.89 19.99
C PRO A 148 -3.25 18.86 21.09
N ALA A 149 -3.36 19.31 22.32
CA ALA A 149 -3.75 18.46 23.45
C ALA A 149 -5.22 18.00 23.30
N GLY A 150 -5.52 16.80 23.83
CA GLY A 150 -6.88 16.26 23.88
C GLY A 150 -7.35 15.56 22.61
N LEU A 151 -6.48 15.34 21.62
CA LEU A 151 -6.82 14.50 20.47
C LEU A 151 -7.10 13.06 20.94
N LYS A 152 -8.05 12.44 20.27
CA LYS A 152 -8.45 11.05 20.53
C LYS A 152 -7.94 10.11 19.45
N GLN A 153 -7.96 8.82 19.74
CA GLN A 153 -7.69 7.80 18.73
C GLN A 153 -8.62 7.98 17.54
N ALA A 154 -8.10 7.82 16.33
CA ALA A 154 -8.79 8.07 15.07
C ALA A 154 -9.29 9.52 14.90
N GLY A 155 -8.93 10.46 15.77
CA GLY A 155 -9.28 11.87 15.64
C GLY A 155 -8.70 12.47 14.37
N LYS A 156 -9.50 13.33 13.71
CA LYS A 156 -9.05 14.06 12.52
C LYS A 156 -8.04 15.13 12.92
N LEU A 157 -6.92 15.20 12.23
CA LEU A 157 -5.93 16.25 12.43
C LEU A 157 -6.40 17.57 11.80
N PRO A 158 -6.02 18.73 12.37
CA PRO A 158 -6.35 20.03 11.80
C PRO A 158 -5.90 20.19 10.34
N THR A 159 -4.71 19.69 10.04
CA THR A 159 -4.14 19.56 8.69
C THR A 159 -3.44 18.23 8.58
N PRO A 160 -3.38 17.62 7.38
CA PRO A 160 -2.54 16.45 7.17
C PRO A 160 -1.08 16.73 7.49
N ILE A 161 -0.40 15.76 8.11
CA ILE A 161 1.00 15.87 8.49
C ILE A 161 1.85 14.82 7.75
N PHE A 162 3.11 15.17 7.47
CA PHE A 162 4.11 14.27 6.93
C PHE A 162 4.86 13.61 8.10
N THR A 163 4.78 12.30 8.19
CA THR A 163 5.33 11.50 9.30
C THR A 163 6.18 10.36 8.72
N PRO A 164 7.40 10.66 8.25
CA PRO A 164 8.24 9.68 7.58
C PRO A 164 8.65 8.54 8.51
N ALA A 165 9.00 7.40 7.90
CA ALA A 165 9.64 6.31 8.60
C ALA A 165 10.94 5.90 7.89
N ALA A 166 11.92 5.49 8.68
CA ALA A 166 13.12 4.85 8.14
C ALA A 166 12.75 3.46 7.64
N LYS A 167 13.17 3.13 6.41
CA LYS A 167 12.93 1.80 5.85
C LYS A 167 13.85 0.81 6.55
N ALA A 168 13.25 -0.06 7.36
CA ALA A 168 13.99 -1.07 8.10
C ALA A 168 14.54 -2.17 7.18
N GLU A 169 15.58 -2.88 7.64
CA GLU A 169 16.01 -4.12 7.01
C GLU A 169 14.89 -5.17 7.04
N PHE A 170 14.94 -6.11 6.10
CA PHE A 170 13.91 -7.15 5.97
C PHE A 170 13.73 -7.91 7.30
N GLY A 171 12.50 -7.88 7.84
CA GLY A 171 12.14 -8.54 9.09
C GLY A 171 12.15 -7.63 10.35
N LEU A 172 12.56 -6.38 10.21
CA LEU A 172 12.44 -5.37 11.25
C LEU A 172 11.24 -4.44 10.97
N HIS A 173 10.82 -3.72 12.01
CA HIS A 173 9.74 -2.73 11.89
C HIS A 173 10.28 -1.38 11.42
N ASP A 174 9.54 -0.74 10.52
CA ASP A 174 9.81 0.64 10.13
C ASP A 174 9.58 1.56 11.34
N GLU A 175 10.56 2.41 11.64
CA GLU A 175 10.51 3.32 12.76
C GLU A 175 10.15 4.73 12.29
N ASN A 176 9.18 5.36 12.98
CA ASN A 176 8.88 6.77 12.76
C ASN A 176 10.12 7.62 13.02
N VAL A 177 10.48 8.50 12.09
CA VAL A 177 11.62 9.40 12.18
C VAL A 177 11.16 10.85 12.02
N ASP A 178 11.96 11.80 12.49
CA ASP A 178 11.68 13.22 12.27
C ASP A 178 12.12 13.70 10.86
N PHE A 179 11.79 14.93 10.57
CA PHE A 179 12.14 15.51 9.26
C PHE A 179 13.65 15.75 9.10
N ASP A 180 14.36 15.99 10.18
CA ASP A 180 15.82 16.18 10.17
C ASP A 180 16.56 14.91 9.76
N TYR A 181 16.05 13.75 10.17
CA TYR A 181 16.55 12.46 9.65
C TYR A 181 16.40 12.38 8.13
N VAL A 182 15.25 12.75 7.58
CA VAL A 182 15.03 12.73 6.12
C VAL A 182 16.00 13.68 5.40
N ILE A 183 16.20 14.90 5.94
CA ILE A 183 17.16 15.86 5.40
C ILE A 183 18.59 15.27 5.38
N LYS A 184 18.98 14.58 6.43
CA LYS A 184 20.29 13.94 6.53
C LYS A 184 20.48 12.86 5.47
N GLU A 185 19.44 12.05 5.19
CA GLU A 185 19.51 10.94 4.25
C GLU A 185 19.51 11.38 2.77
N ILE A 186 18.70 12.40 2.43
CA ILE A 186 18.47 12.76 1.01
C ILE A 186 18.69 14.24 0.67
N GLY A 187 19.12 15.05 1.62
CA GLY A 187 19.30 16.49 1.45
C GLY A 187 18.01 17.30 1.58
N LEU A 188 18.16 18.59 1.95
CA LEU A 188 17.03 19.47 2.25
C LEU A 188 16.06 19.62 1.08
N GLU A 189 16.57 19.93 -0.12
CA GLU A 189 15.72 20.18 -1.30
C GLU A 189 14.83 18.96 -1.65
N MET A 190 15.43 17.76 -1.66
CA MET A 190 14.68 16.54 -1.95
C MET A 190 13.71 16.19 -0.82
N ALA A 191 14.09 16.39 0.44
CA ALA A 191 13.25 16.15 1.60
C ALA A 191 11.99 17.06 1.57
N GLU A 192 12.16 18.35 1.30
CA GLU A 192 11.05 19.29 1.16
C GLU A 192 10.14 18.92 -0.01
N ARG A 193 10.72 18.59 -1.15
CA ARG A 193 9.97 18.15 -2.33
C ARG A 193 9.13 16.90 -2.06
N ILE A 194 9.70 15.88 -1.41
CA ILE A 194 8.99 14.65 -1.07
C ILE A 194 7.86 14.94 -0.07
N ARG A 195 8.11 15.76 0.94
CA ARG A 195 7.08 16.18 1.91
C ARG A 195 5.90 16.85 1.22
N GLU A 196 6.16 17.83 0.37
CA GLU A 196 5.13 18.58 -0.36
C GLU A 196 4.31 17.64 -1.26
N ILE A 197 4.98 16.82 -2.07
CA ILE A 197 4.33 15.88 -2.99
C ILE A 197 3.50 14.86 -2.20
N THR A 198 4.02 14.32 -1.11
CA THR A 198 3.33 13.34 -0.27
C THR A 198 2.03 13.90 0.28
N LEU A 199 2.06 15.12 0.84
CA LEU A 199 0.88 15.79 1.37
C LEU A 199 -0.12 16.15 0.28
N ARG A 200 0.33 16.52 -0.90
CA ARG A 200 -0.53 16.81 -2.05
C ARG A 200 -1.20 15.54 -2.57
N LEU A 201 -0.45 14.46 -2.81
CA LEU A 201 -0.98 13.16 -3.22
C LEU A 201 -2.05 12.67 -2.23
N TYR A 202 -1.76 12.74 -0.93
CA TYR A 202 -2.69 12.35 0.12
C TYR A 202 -3.96 13.20 0.09
N SER A 203 -3.83 14.53 0.03
CA SER A 203 -4.97 15.45 0.14
C SER A 203 -5.92 15.32 -1.06
N GLU A 204 -5.38 15.19 -2.27
CA GLU A 204 -6.18 14.97 -3.48
C GLU A 204 -6.89 13.61 -3.44
N ALA A 205 -6.17 12.55 -3.04
CA ALA A 205 -6.74 11.22 -2.91
C ALA A 205 -7.82 11.15 -1.82
N ALA A 206 -7.57 11.72 -0.65
CA ALA A 206 -8.52 11.74 0.47
C ALA A 206 -9.80 12.52 0.10
N THR A 207 -9.67 13.63 -0.62
CA THR A 207 -10.81 14.40 -1.12
C THR A 207 -11.66 13.57 -2.08
N PHE A 208 -11.03 12.89 -3.02
CA PHE A 208 -11.74 12.01 -3.95
C PHE A 208 -12.39 10.82 -3.23
N ALA A 209 -11.64 10.10 -2.39
CA ALA A 209 -12.15 8.92 -1.68
C ALA A 209 -13.35 9.26 -0.79
N ALA A 210 -13.38 10.45 -0.19
CA ALA A 210 -14.51 10.93 0.59
C ALA A 210 -15.81 11.00 -0.24
N THR A 211 -15.74 11.34 -1.53
CA THR A 211 -16.92 11.33 -2.44
C THR A 211 -17.45 9.91 -2.69
N LYS A 212 -16.64 8.89 -2.41
CA LYS A 212 -16.94 7.46 -2.53
C LYS A 212 -17.28 6.80 -1.18
N GLY A 213 -17.46 7.61 -0.13
CA GLY A 213 -17.74 7.11 1.21
C GLY A 213 -16.57 6.40 1.88
N ILE A 214 -15.33 6.68 1.44
CA ILE A 214 -14.10 6.14 2.01
C ILE A 214 -13.27 7.27 2.61
N MET A 215 -12.86 7.10 3.86
CA MET A 215 -11.92 7.95 4.56
C MET A 215 -10.53 7.33 4.51
N ILE A 216 -9.55 8.05 3.97
CA ILE A 216 -8.14 7.64 4.02
C ILE A 216 -7.53 8.24 5.27
N ALA A 217 -7.25 7.40 6.27
CA ALA A 217 -6.70 7.87 7.55
C ALA A 217 -5.22 8.25 7.45
N ASP A 218 -4.46 7.36 6.87
CA ASP A 218 -3.05 7.53 6.53
C ASP A 218 -2.71 6.70 5.30
N THR A 219 -1.59 7.01 4.71
CA THR A 219 -1.02 6.25 3.59
C THR A 219 0.48 6.38 3.55
N LYS A 220 1.14 5.37 3.03
CA LYS A 220 2.56 5.31 2.75
C LYS A 220 2.79 5.37 1.24
N PHE A 221 3.69 6.26 0.82
CA PHE A 221 4.21 6.31 -0.55
C PHE A 221 5.68 5.96 -0.58
N GLU A 222 6.12 5.42 -1.70
CA GLU A 222 7.53 5.19 -2.00
C GLU A 222 7.92 5.96 -3.26
N PHE A 223 9.16 6.45 -3.27
CA PHE A 223 9.72 7.25 -4.36
C PHE A 223 11.03 6.67 -4.84
N GLY A 224 11.35 6.92 -6.09
CA GLY A 224 12.62 6.53 -6.69
C GLY A 224 13.06 7.51 -7.76
N LEU A 225 14.35 7.47 -8.07
CA LEU A 225 14.98 8.30 -9.11
C LEU A 225 15.28 7.45 -10.35
N ASP A 226 14.97 7.98 -11.52
CA ASP A 226 15.45 7.40 -12.77
C ASP A 226 16.92 7.75 -13.04
N ALA A 227 17.47 7.25 -14.16
CA ALA A 227 18.85 7.50 -14.54
C ALA A 227 19.19 8.99 -14.80
N GLN A 228 18.17 9.81 -15.01
CA GLN A 228 18.28 11.26 -15.20
C GLN A 228 18.09 12.04 -13.90
N GLY A 229 17.85 11.36 -12.79
CA GLY A 229 17.59 11.97 -11.49
C GLY A 229 16.16 12.50 -11.33
N THR A 230 15.25 12.13 -12.24
CA THR A 230 13.84 12.51 -12.12
C THR A 230 13.16 11.69 -11.03
N LEU A 231 12.44 12.38 -10.15
CA LEU A 231 11.66 11.75 -9.08
C LEU A 231 10.38 11.12 -9.64
N HIS A 232 10.14 9.87 -9.28
CA HIS A 232 8.94 9.10 -9.64
C HIS A 232 8.25 8.53 -8.40
N LEU A 233 6.92 8.48 -8.45
CA LEU A 233 6.12 7.68 -7.54
C LEU A 233 6.27 6.20 -7.94
N MET A 234 6.54 5.33 -6.98
CA MET A 234 6.76 3.91 -7.23
C MET A 234 6.02 3.04 -6.21
N ASP A 235 6.08 1.75 -6.44
CA ASP A 235 5.47 0.71 -5.62
C ASP A 235 3.93 0.74 -5.66
N GLU A 236 3.26 0.22 -4.65
CA GLU A 236 1.80 0.29 -4.53
C GLU A 236 1.35 1.65 -4.00
N VAL A 237 0.22 2.14 -4.50
CA VAL A 237 -0.29 3.47 -4.18
C VAL A 237 -1.72 3.38 -3.71
N LEU A 238 -1.96 3.86 -2.46
CA LEU A 238 -3.30 4.03 -1.92
C LEU A 238 -4.14 2.74 -1.99
N THR A 239 -3.55 1.65 -1.54
CA THR A 239 -4.21 0.34 -1.42
C THR A 239 -4.53 0.03 0.04
N PRO A 240 -5.40 -0.94 0.34
CA PRO A 240 -5.61 -1.42 1.70
C PRO A 240 -4.37 -1.99 2.40
N ASP A 241 -3.27 -2.24 1.67
CA ASP A 241 -1.99 -2.67 2.24
C ASP A 241 -1.09 -1.51 2.64
N SER A 242 -1.08 -0.42 1.86
CA SER A 242 -0.28 0.78 2.10
C SER A 242 -1.03 1.89 2.85
N SER A 243 -2.35 1.74 3.05
CA SER A 243 -3.22 2.78 3.59
C SER A 243 -4.24 2.20 4.58
N ARG A 244 -4.74 3.04 5.50
CA ARG A 244 -5.93 2.72 6.29
C ARG A 244 -7.15 3.37 5.65
N PHE A 245 -8.05 2.53 5.17
CA PHE A 245 -9.32 2.92 4.56
C PHE A 245 -10.45 2.61 5.52
N TRP A 246 -11.24 3.62 5.89
CA TRP A 246 -12.40 3.47 6.75
C TRP A 246 -13.69 3.78 5.99
N PRO A 247 -14.76 3.03 6.19
CA PRO A 247 -16.08 3.42 5.72
C PRO A 247 -16.54 4.67 6.49
N ALA A 248 -16.97 5.70 5.74
CA ALA A 248 -17.36 6.98 6.34
C ALA A 248 -18.58 6.86 7.27
N ASP A 249 -19.50 5.95 6.96
CA ASP A 249 -20.70 5.65 7.74
C ASP A 249 -20.41 4.91 9.06
N GLY A 250 -19.27 4.25 9.16
CA GLY A 250 -18.82 3.54 10.37
C GLY A 250 -17.80 4.30 11.22
N TYR A 251 -17.39 5.47 10.79
CA TYR A 251 -16.33 6.23 11.48
C TYR A 251 -16.82 6.83 12.81
N ARG A 252 -16.02 6.63 13.85
CA ARG A 252 -16.16 7.30 15.16
C ARG A 252 -14.79 7.60 15.74
N GLU A 253 -14.64 8.79 16.26
CA GLU A 253 -13.48 9.21 17.03
C GLU A 253 -13.45 8.51 18.39
N GLY A 254 -12.26 8.21 18.92
CA GLY A 254 -12.06 7.60 20.24
C GLY A 254 -11.98 6.07 20.21
N ILE A 255 -12.23 5.44 19.08
CA ILE A 255 -12.11 3.99 18.89
C ILE A 255 -11.34 3.67 17.62
N SER A 256 -10.93 2.41 17.42
CA SER A 256 -10.43 1.95 16.14
C SER A 256 -11.62 1.75 15.19
N PRO A 257 -11.76 2.55 14.10
CA PRO A 257 -12.89 2.41 13.19
C PRO A 257 -12.87 1.07 12.45
N PRO A 258 -14.04 0.59 11.97
CA PRO A 258 -14.09 -0.47 10.98
C PRO A 258 -13.21 -0.11 9.76
N SER A 259 -12.60 -1.10 9.13
CA SER A 259 -11.62 -0.86 8.08
C SER A 259 -11.82 -1.78 6.88
N PHE A 260 -11.38 -1.33 5.70
CA PHE A 260 -11.29 -2.14 4.48
C PHE A 260 -9.94 -2.85 4.34
N ASP A 261 -9.06 -2.69 5.32
CA ASP A 261 -7.71 -3.25 5.32
C ASP A 261 -7.62 -4.59 6.10
N LYS A 262 -6.42 -4.92 6.54
CA LYS A 262 -6.07 -6.15 7.27
C LYS A 262 -6.67 -6.24 8.69
N GLN A 263 -7.59 -5.37 9.09
CA GLN A 263 -8.04 -5.30 10.48
C GLN A 263 -8.72 -6.61 10.92
N PHE A 264 -9.52 -7.24 10.05
CA PHE A 264 -10.10 -8.56 10.36
C PHE A 264 -9.04 -9.62 10.69
N VAL A 265 -7.95 -9.61 9.93
CA VAL A 265 -6.84 -10.54 10.18
C VAL A 265 -6.14 -10.18 11.48
N ARG A 266 -5.88 -8.90 11.73
CA ARG A 266 -5.24 -8.45 12.98
C ARG A 266 -6.09 -8.77 14.19
N ASP A 267 -7.40 -8.48 14.14
CA ASP A 267 -8.34 -8.75 15.24
C ASP A 267 -8.37 -10.24 15.56
N TYR A 268 -8.42 -11.11 14.55
CA TYR A 268 -8.33 -12.55 14.76
C TYR A 268 -7.01 -12.94 15.41
N LEU A 269 -5.88 -12.48 14.87
CA LEU A 269 -4.56 -12.82 15.39
C LEU A 269 -4.33 -12.33 16.83
N GLU A 270 -4.93 -11.20 17.23
CA GLU A 270 -4.88 -10.70 18.61
C GLU A 270 -5.64 -11.61 19.60
N THR A 271 -6.60 -12.42 19.14
CA THR A 271 -7.28 -13.41 19.99
C THR A 271 -6.48 -14.71 20.16
N GLN A 272 -5.41 -14.90 19.39
CA GLN A 272 -4.62 -16.13 19.43
C GLN A 272 -3.46 -16.01 20.44
N PRO A 273 -3.09 -17.10 21.12
CA PRO A 273 -1.91 -17.16 21.99
C PRO A 273 -0.64 -17.19 21.11
N TRP A 274 -0.34 -16.06 20.44
CA TRP A 274 0.73 -15.94 19.46
C TRP A 274 1.65 -14.76 19.76
N GLY A 275 2.96 -15.01 19.77
CA GLY A 275 3.99 -14.03 20.07
C GLY A 275 4.36 -13.08 18.92
N LYS A 276 3.57 -13.02 17.84
CA LYS A 276 3.82 -12.19 16.62
C LYS A 276 5.15 -12.52 15.93
N THR A 277 5.55 -13.79 16.02
CA THR A 277 6.73 -14.35 15.34
C THR A 277 6.35 -15.56 14.50
N PRO A 278 7.09 -15.90 13.43
CA PRO A 278 6.83 -17.11 12.65
C PRO A 278 6.97 -18.40 13.51
N PRO A 279 6.12 -19.42 13.25
CA PRO A 279 5.04 -19.46 12.28
C PRO A 279 3.78 -18.72 12.76
N ALA A 280 3.04 -18.12 11.83
CA ALA A 280 1.77 -17.49 12.14
C ALA A 280 0.65 -18.54 12.36
N PRO A 281 -0.38 -18.24 13.18
CA PRO A 281 -1.59 -19.04 13.24
C PRO A 281 -2.29 -19.12 11.90
N ARG A 282 -2.93 -20.28 11.63
CA ARG A 282 -3.75 -20.45 10.42
C ARG A 282 -5.01 -19.60 10.50
N LEU A 283 -5.39 -19.00 9.37
CA LEU A 283 -6.60 -18.20 9.28
C LEU A 283 -7.84 -19.08 9.06
N PRO A 284 -8.93 -18.88 9.81
CA PRO A 284 -10.22 -19.52 9.52
C PRO A 284 -10.77 -19.07 8.17
N ALA A 285 -11.50 -19.96 7.51
CA ALA A 285 -12.06 -19.70 6.18
C ALA A 285 -12.98 -18.45 6.14
N ASP A 286 -13.72 -18.18 7.21
CA ASP A 286 -14.57 -17.00 7.29
C ASP A 286 -13.76 -15.69 7.43
N VAL A 287 -12.62 -15.70 8.11
CA VAL A 287 -11.70 -14.57 8.19
C VAL A 287 -11.08 -14.28 6.83
N ILE A 288 -10.66 -15.32 6.09
CA ILE A 288 -10.14 -15.20 4.72
C ILE A 288 -11.21 -14.60 3.82
N ALA A 289 -12.43 -15.15 3.82
CA ALA A 289 -13.52 -14.69 2.97
C ALA A 289 -13.94 -13.24 3.28
N LYS A 290 -14.06 -12.86 4.55
CA LYS A 290 -14.37 -11.50 4.98
C LYS A 290 -13.28 -10.52 4.55
N THR A 291 -12.02 -10.91 4.69
CA THR A 291 -10.88 -10.08 4.27
C THR A 291 -10.90 -9.87 2.76
N ALA A 292 -11.05 -10.92 1.96
CA ALA A 292 -11.17 -10.81 0.50
C ALA A 292 -12.33 -9.91 0.08
N ALA A 293 -13.50 -10.06 0.73
CA ALA A 293 -14.68 -9.23 0.47
C ALA A 293 -14.41 -7.73 0.78
N LYS A 294 -13.69 -7.41 1.86
CA LYS A 294 -13.36 -6.02 2.22
C LYS A 294 -12.38 -5.37 1.23
N TYR A 295 -11.38 -6.11 0.76
CA TYR A 295 -10.49 -5.62 -0.30
C TYR A 295 -11.25 -5.32 -1.59
N ARG A 296 -12.16 -6.23 -1.99
CA ARG A 296 -13.01 -6.03 -3.17
C ARG A 296 -13.96 -4.86 -2.98
N GLU A 297 -14.61 -4.73 -1.83
CA GLU A 297 -15.51 -3.62 -1.52
C GLU A 297 -14.80 -2.25 -1.63
N ALA A 298 -13.55 -2.15 -1.14
CA ALA A 298 -12.77 -0.93 -1.27
C ALA A 298 -12.52 -0.57 -2.74
N LEU A 299 -12.13 -1.54 -3.56
CA LEU A 299 -11.93 -1.35 -5.00
C LEU A 299 -13.23 -0.91 -5.67
N ASP A 300 -14.32 -1.66 -5.49
CA ASP A 300 -15.59 -1.41 -6.16
C ASP A 300 -16.14 -0.01 -5.83
N ARG A 301 -16.00 0.46 -4.58
CA ARG A 301 -16.39 1.82 -4.18
C ARG A 301 -15.54 2.89 -4.85
N LEU A 302 -14.22 2.71 -4.94
CA LEU A 302 -13.30 3.72 -5.47
C LEU A 302 -13.39 3.86 -6.99
N VAL A 303 -13.59 2.76 -7.71
CA VAL A 303 -13.56 2.75 -9.20
C VAL A 303 -14.95 2.94 -9.81
N ALA A 304 -16.04 2.75 -9.03
CA ALA A 304 -17.41 3.05 -9.47
C ALA A 304 -17.58 4.57 -9.69
#